data_35fc9da01456705ede9a85cf660a5061
#
_entry.id   35fc9da01456705ede9a85cf660a5061
#
_cell.length_a   1.000
_cell.length_b   1.000
_cell.length_c   1.000
_cell.angle_alpha   90.00
_cell.angle_beta   90.00
_cell.angle_gamma   90.00
#
_symmetry.space_group_name_H-M   'P 1'
#
loop_
_entity.id
_entity.type
_entity.pdbx_description
1 polymer ?
#
loop_
_entity_poly.entity_id
_entity_poly.type
_entity_poly.pdbx_seq_one_letter_code
_entity_poly.pdbx_strand_id
1 'polypeptide(L)'
;MATPYLSEIRIFSFNFPPKGWAFCNGQLLPINQNAALFSLLGTTYGGNGISTFALPDFQGRIPLGFGGLLALGQASGGEQGSGANAVTTVATVASLTIKRSLSSQATATAQALALPGSSNFFNRQPTLALNFCIALQGIFPSRN
;
A
#
# COMPACT_ATOMS: atom_id res chain seq x y z
N MET A 1 -14.34 31.69 1.87
CA MET A 1 -13.84 30.31 1.77
C MET A 1 -14.79 29.40 2.55
N ALA A 2 -15.19 28.26 1.99
CA ALA A 2 -16.04 27.33 2.74
C ALA A 2 -15.22 26.70 3.88
N THR A 3 -15.81 26.64 5.08
CA THR A 3 -15.20 25.97 6.23
C THR A 3 -15.15 24.47 5.95
N PRO A 4 -13.99 23.80 6.07
CA PRO A 4 -13.90 22.37 5.84
C PRO A 4 -14.62 21.58 6.93
N TYR A 5 -14.97 20.35 6.64
CA TYR A 5 -15.34 19.42 7.69
C TYR A 5 -14.08 18.95 8.44
N LEU A 6 -14.22 18.73 9.75
CA LEU A 6 -13.16 18.11 10.54
C LEU A 6 -12.84 16.72 9.96
N SER A 7 -11.54 16.38 9.80
CA SER A 7 -11.08 15.16 9.14
C SER A 7 -11.28 15.13 7.60
N GLU A 8 -11.66 16.23 6.98
CA GLU A 8 -11.73 16.31 5.52
C GLU A 8 -10.33 16.20 4.91
N ILE A 9 -10.17 15.37 3.87
CA ILE A 9 -8.90 15.23 3.15
C ILE A 9 -9.02 15.94 1.81
N ARG A 10 -8.04 16.80 1.50
CA ARG A 10 -7.92 17.51 0.22
C ARG A 10 -6.54 17.31 -0.39
N ILE A 11 -6.49 17.44 -1.71
CA ILE A 11 -5.26 17.38 -2.50
C ILE A 11 -4.80 18.81 -2.79
N PHE A 12 -3.50 19.05 -2.58
CA PHE A 12 -2.89 20.35 -2.86
C PHE A 12 -1.64 20.17 -3.72
N SER A 13 -1.40 21.13 -4.63
CA SER A 13 -0.24 21.15 -5.52
C SER A 13 0.98 21.85 -4.92
N PHE A 14 0.84 22.51 -3.77
CA PHE A 14 1.93 23.19 -3.08
C PHE A 14 2.52 22.34 -1.94
N ASN A 15 3.70 22.69 -1.47
CA ASN A 15 4.53 21.88 -0.59
C ASN A 15 4.42 22.19 0.91
N PHE A 16 3.37 22.88 1.36
CA PHE A 16 3.10 23.15 2.77
C PHE A 16 1.62 22.92 3.10
N PRO A 17 1.27 22.50 4.32
CA PRO A 17 -0.11 22.39 4.73
C PRO A 17 -0.69 23.79 5.01
N PRO A 18 -1.90 24.12 4.56
CA PRO A 18 -2.57 25.37 4.93
C PRO A 18 -2.78 25.46 6.46
N LYS A 19 -3.03 26.68 6.96
CA LYS A 19 -3.36 26.88 8.37
C LYS A 19 -4.58 26.02 8.77
N GLY A 20 -4.45 25.25 9.87
CA GLY A 20 -5.48 24.34 10.34
C GLY A 20 -5.53 23.00 9.61
N TRP A 21 -4.52 22.70 8.80
CA TRP A 21 -4.35 21.43 8.08
C TRP A 21 -3.02 20.78 8.45
N ALA A 22 -2.91 19.47 8.25
CA ALA A 22 -1.69 18.72 8.38
C ALA A 22 -1.50 17.77 7.19
N PHE A 23 -0.24 17.42 6.90
CA PHE A 23 0.03 16.40 5.87
C PHE A 23 -0.47 15.02 6.30
N CYS A 24 -0.98 14.27 5.33
CA CYS A 24 -1.32 12.86 5.49
C CYS A 24 -0.07 11.99 5.24
N ASN A 25 0.86 12.02 6.18
CA ASN A 25 2.16 11.32 6.13
C ASN A 25 2.36 10.35 7.31
N GLY A 26 1.28 9.92 7.95
CA GLY A 26 1.34 8.98 9.06
C GLY A 26 1.83 9.59 10.39
N GLN A 27 1.95 10.92 10.50
CA GLN A 27 2.44 11.57 11.71
C GLN A 27 1.53 11.32 12.92
N LEU A 28 2.14 11.23 14.09
CA LEU A 28 1.43 11.07 15.36
C LEU A 28 1.02 12.42 15.92
N LEU A 29 -0.24 12.55 16.32
CA LEU A 29 -0.78 13.73 16.97
C LEU A 29 -1.17 13.42 18.42
N PRO A 30 -1.01 14.37 19.36
CA PRO A 30 -1.46 14.23 20.72
C PRO A 30 -3.00 14.34 20.80
N ILE A 31 -3.62 13.41 21.52
CA ILE A 31 -5.08 13.34 21.68
C ILE A 31 -5.62 14.54 22.43
N ASN A 32 -4.92 14.99 23.48
CA ASN A 32 -5.35 16.11 24.33
C ASN A 32 -5.58 17.43 23.55
N GLN A 33 -4.84 17.66 22.46
CA GLN A 33 -4.96 18.83 21.61
C GLN A 33 -5.89 18.62 20.40
N ASN A 34 -6.22 17.38 20.09
CA ASN A 34 -6.98 16.99 18.89
C ASN A 34 -8.11 15.99 19.22
N ALA A 35 -8.77 16.16 20.37
CA ALA A 35 -9.77 15.22 20.87
C ALA A 35 -10.94 15.03 19.91
N ALA A 36 -11.41 16.09 19.27
CA ALA A 36 -12.49 16.01 18.28
C ALA A 36 -12.08 15.22 17.04
N LEU A 37 -10.86 15.41 16.55
CA LEU A 37 -10.32 14.65 15.41
C LEU A 37 -10.12 13.18 15.80
N PHE A 38 -9.61 12.91 17.00
CA PHE A 38 -9.46 11.55 17.51
C PHE A 38 -10.82 10.83 17.65
N SER A 39 -11.90 11.53 18.01
CA SER A 39 -13.22 10.91 18.08
C SER A 39 -13.75 10.42 16.70
N LEU A 40 -13.23 10.98 15.61
CA LEU A 40 -13.58 10.57 14.23
C LEU A 40 -12.64 9.47 13.71
N LEU A 41 -11.33 9.61 13.93
CA LEU A 41 -10.32 8.72 13.36
C LEU A 41 -10.01 7.51 14.26
N GLY A 42 -10.09 7.70 15.59
CA GLY A 42 -9.65 6.68 16.53
C GLY A 42 -8.19 6.29 16.31
N THR A 43 -7.90 5.01 16.40
CA THR A 43 -6.59 4.39 16.14
C THR A 43 -6.54 3.68 14.78
N THR A 44 -7.47 3.98 13.87
CA THR A 44 -7.60 3.33 12.57
C THR A 44 -6.31 3.38 11.74
N TYR A 45 -5.54 4.45 11.84
CA TYR A 45 -4.28 4.66 11.12
C TYR A 45 -3.05 4.44 12.01
N GLY A 46 -3.24 4.11 13.29
CA GLY A 46 -2.17 3.84 14.26
C GLY A 46 -2.21 4.76 15.49
N GLY A 47 -1.13 4.71 16.26
CA GLY A 47 -1.03 5.37 17.57
C GLY A 47 -1.38 4.44 18.72
N ASN A 48 -1.20 4.92 19.96
CA ASN A 48 -1.47 4.11 21.17
C ASN A 48 -2.89 4.24 21.70
N GLY A 49 -3.70 5.19 21.17
CA GLY A 49 -5.08 5.42 21.61
C GLY A 49 -5.24 5.99 23.02
N ILE A 50 -4.15 6.26 23.73
CA ILE A 50 -4.13 6.81 25.10
C ILE A 50 -3.65 8.26 25.07
N SER A 51 -2.49 8.50 24.48
CA SER A 51 -1.87 9.82 24.37
C SER A 51 -1.73 10.32 22.95
N THR A 52 -1.60 9.40 21.98
CA THR A 52 -1.37 9.70 20.56
C THR A 52 -2.22 8.84 19.64
N PHE A 53 -2.52 9.39 18.46
CA PHE A 53 -3.10 8.70 17.31
C PHE A 53 -2.38 9.13 16.04
N ALA A 54 -2.42 8.29 15.00
CA ALA A 54 -1.79 8.58 13.73
C ALA A 54 -2.78 9.17 12.71
N LEU A 55 -2.28 10.06 11.86
CA LEU A 55 -2.97 10.49 10.65
C LEU A 55 -2.80 9.44 9.53
N PRO A 56 -3.70 9.45 8.51
CA PRO A 56 -3.52 8.63 7.32
C PRO A 56 -2.16 8.88 6.66
N ASP A 57 -1.57 7.84 6.07
CA ASP A 57 -0.32 7.93 5.32
C ASP A 57 -0.57 7.65 3.84
N PHE A 58 -0.53 8.72 3.02
CA PHE A 58 -0.66 8.64 1.57
C PHE A 58 0.67 8.70 0.83
N GLN A 59 1.82 8.65 1.52
CA GLN A 59 3.12 8.66 0.87
C GLN A 59 3.30 7.38 0.05
N GLY A 60 3.41 7.53 -1.27
CA GLY A 60 3.51 6.40 -2.20
C GLY A 60 2.25 5.55 -2.31
N ARG A 61 1.08 6.00 -1.83
CA ARG A 61 -0.19 5.28 -1.85
C ARG A 61 -1.26 6.03 -2.62
N ILE A 62 -2.14 5.27 -3.26
CA ILE A 62 -3.31 5.78 -3.96
C ILE A 62 -4.53 5.57 -3.06
N PRO A 63 -5.41 6.59 -2.87
CA PRO A 63 -6.65 6.40 -2.14
C PRO A 63 -7.56 5.42 -2.87
N LEU A 64 -8.11 4.48 -2.12
CA LEU A 64 -9.06 3.48 -2.61
C LEU A 64 -10.32 3.49 -1.74
N GLY A 65 -11.49 3.28 -2.34
CA GLY A 65 -12.73 3.13 -1.58
C GLY A 65 -12.67 1.90 -0.68
N PHE A 66 -13.03 2.06 0.61
CA PHE A 66 -13.13 0.91 1.50
C PHE A 66 -14.37 0.05 1.18
N GLY A 67 -14.27 -1.25 1.41
CA GLY A 67 -15.34 -2.22 1.18
C GLY A 67 -14.82 -3.54 0.61
N GLY A 68 -15.67 -4.54 0.55
CA GLY A 68 -15.27 -5.86 0.09
C GLY A 68 -14.18 -6.48 0.96
N LEU A 69 -12.99 -6.66 0.40
CA LEU A 69 -11.85 -7.26 1.08
C LEU A 69 -10.96 -6.25 1.83
N LEU A 70 -11.22 -4.94 1.70
CA LEU A 70 -10.38 -3.89 2.29
C LEU A 70 -11.14 -3.17 3.39
N ALA A 71 -10.56 -3.14 4.58
CA ALA A 71 -11.05 -2.36 5.70
C ALA A 71 -10.56 -0.91 5.64
N LEU A 72 -11.29 0.01 6.30
CA LEU A 72 -10.85 1.40 6.43
C LEU A 72 -9.48 1.46 7.14
N GLY A 73 -8.55 2.23 6.57
CA GLY A 73 -7.19 2.37 7.08
C GLY A 73 -6.24 1.23 6.72
N GLN A 74 -6.71 0.20 6.05
CA GLN A 74 -5.86 -0.90 5.61
C GLN A 74 -4.99 -0.48 4.43
N ALA A 75 -3.67 -0.64 4.56
CA ALA A 75 -2.74 -0.53 3.45
C ALA A 75 -2.65 -1.87 2.71
N SER A 76 -2.70 -1.84 1.40
CA SER A 76 -2.61 -3.03 0.54
C SER A 76 -1.86 -2.71 -0.75
N GLY A 77 -1.31 -3.75 -1.38
CA GLY A 77 -0.54 -3.63 -2.61
C GLY A 77 0.96 -3.41 -2.39
N GLY A 78 1.72 -3.43 -3.47
CA GLY A 78 3.16 -3.23 -3.48
C GLY A 78 3.60 -2.57 -4.79
N GLU A 79 4.72 -1.87 -4.74
CA GLU A 79 5.31 -1.20 -5.91
C GLU A 79 5.98 -2.17 -6.88
N GLN A 80 6.34 -3.34 -6.39
CA GLN A 80 7.02 -4.37 -7.16
C GLN A 80 6.10 -5.58 -7.35
N GLY A 81 5.87 -5.95 -8.59
CA GLY A 81 5.28 -7.22 -8.95
C GLY A 81 6.36 -8.29 -8.92
N SER A 82 6.23 -9.28 -8.04
CA SER A 82 6.98 -10.52 -8.14
C SER A 82 6.30 -11.39 -9.18
N GLY A 83 6.86 -11.46 -10.37
CA GLY A 83 6.49 -12.47 -11.35
C GLY A 83 6.93 -13.85 -10.82
N ALA A 84 6.07 -14.50 -10.07
CA ALA A 84 6.20 -15.93 -9.87
C ALA A 84 5.95 -16.57 -11.24
N ASN A 85 7.04 -16.78 -11.97
CA ASN A 85 6.98 -17.35 -13.30
C ASN A 85 6.39 -18.75 -13.21
N ALA A 86 5.31 -18.94 -13.93
CA ALA A 86 4.76 -20.26 -14.28
C ALA A 86 5.74 -21.12 -15.09
N VAL A 87 7.03 -20.92 -14.95
CA VAL A 87 8.09 -21.73 -15.58
C VAL A 87 8.40 -22.98 -14.74
N THR A 88 7.93 -23.04 -13.49
CA THR A 88 8.15 -24.24 -12.65
C THR A 88 7.37 -25.47 -13.16
N THR A 89 6.34 -25.26 -13.99
CA THR A 89 5.53 -26.38 -14.51
C THR A 89 6.14 -27.03 -15.76
N VAL A 90 7.01 -26.34 -16.50
CA VAL A 90 7.61 -26.93 -17.71
C VAL A 90 8.82 -27.81 -17.38
N ALA A 91 9.52 -27.51 -16.30
CA ALA A 91 10.67 -28.35 -15.89
C ALA A 91 10.26 -29.73 -15.35
N THR A 92 9.04 -29.87 -14.82
CA THR A 92 8.55 -31.12 -14.28
C THR A 92 8.04 -32.07 -15.39
N VAL A 93 7.63 -31.53 -16.54
CA VAL A 93 7.13 -32.35 -17.66
C VAL A 93 8.28 -32.89 -18.51
N ALA A 94 9.41 -32.17 -18.57
CA ALA A 94 10.57 -32.66 -19.32
C ALA A 94 11.29 -33.84 -18.63
N SER A 95 11.15 -34.00 -17.32
CA SER A 95 11.77 -35.11 -16.58
C SER A 95 10.95 -36.40 -16.60
N LEU A 96 9.68 -36.39 -17.02
CA LEU A 96 8.82 -37.56 -17.06
C LEU A 96 8.90 -38.33 -18.38
N THR A 97 9.39 -37.72 -19.48
CA THR A 97 9.42 -38.34 -20.80
C THR A 97 10.71 -39.16 -21.04
N ILE A 98 11.73 -39.04 -20.21
CA ILE A 98 13.03 -39.71 -20.42
C ILE A 98 13.14 -41.08 -19.72
N LYS A 99 12.15 -41.49 -18.94
CA LYS A 99 12.21 -42.83 -18.26
C LYS A 99 11.74 -44.02 -19.10
N ARG A 100 11.53 -43.85 -20.38
CA ARG A 100 11.06 -44.93 -21.23
C ARG A 100 11.88 -45.09 -22.51
N SER A 101 13.14 -45.40 -22.39
CA SER A 101 13.87 -46.16 -23.42
C SER A 101 15.31 -46.48 -22.98
N LEU A 102 15.55 -47.77 -22.66
CA LEU A 102 16.74 -48.54 -22.94
C LEU A 102 18.12 -48.07 -22.48
N SER A 103 18.65 -48.84 -21.53
CA SER A 103 20.04 -49.32 -21.44
C SER A 103 20.98 -48.80 -22.54
N SER A 104 21.72 -47.79 -22.24
CA SER A 104 23.15 -47.60 -22.55
C SER A 104 23.60 -46.23 -22.09
N GLN A 105 24.73 -46.24 -21.44
CA GLN A 105 25.42 -45.13 -20.82
C GLN A 105 25.43 -43.85 -21.69
N ALA A 106 24.65 -42.90 -21.31
CA ALA A 106 24.93 -41.49 -21.62
C ALA A 106 24.68 -40.72 -20.34
N THR A 107 25.77 -40.35 -19.70
CA THR A 107 25.76 -39.36 -18.62
C THR A 107 25.37 -38.03 -19.23
N ALA A 108 24.06 -37.79 -19.35
CA ALA A 108 23.56 -36.47 -19.69
C ALA A 108 23.73 -35.60 -18.44
N THR A 109 24.80 -34.85 -18.41
CA THR A 109 24.98 -33.73 -17.49
C THR A 109 23.82 -32.77 -17.77
N ALA A 110 22.74 -32.85 -16.99
CA ALA A 110 21.70 -31.84 -16.99
C ALA A 110 22.35 -30.57 -16.47
N GLN A 111 22.89 -29.78 -17.38
CA GLN A 111 23.16 -28.36 -17.07
C GLN A 111 21.79 -27.75 -16.81
N ALA A 112 21.52 -27.54 -15.54
CA ALA A 112 20.43 -26.66 -15.14
C ALA A 112 20.70 -25.32 -15.80
N LEU A 113 19.96 -25.03 -16.87
CA LEU A 113 19.92 -23.70 -17.45
C LEU A 113 19.33 -22.82 -16.36
N ALA A 114 20.20 -22.16 -15.61
CA ALA A 114 19.79 -21.13 -14.66
C ALA A 114 19.15 -20.03 -15.49
N LEU A 115 17.83 -20.06 -15.53
CA LEU A 115 17.06 -18.95 -16.07
C LEU A 115 17.37 -17.73 -15.21
N PRO A 116 17.73 -16.61 -15.81
CA PRO A 116 18.05 -15.39 -15.08
C PRO A 116 16.88 -15.02 -14.20
N GLY A 117 17.21 -14.68 -12.95
CA GLY A 117 16.34 -14.48 -11.82
C GLY A 117 15.08 -13.69 -12.11
N SER A 118 14.13 -13.86 -11.21
CA SER A 118 12.90 -13.07 -11.11
C SER A 118 13.16 -11.61 -11.46
N SER A 119 12.74 -11.20 -12.64
CA SER A 119 12.76 -9.79 -13.00
C SER A 119 11.68 -9.10 -12.17
N ASN A 120 12.09 -8.39 -11.14
CA ASN A 120 11.21 -7.47 -10.44
C ASN A 120 10.82 -6.39 -11.43
N PHE A 121 9.58 -6.35 -11.84
CA PHE A 121 9.05 -5.28 -12.66
C PHE A 121 8.31 -4.29 -11.76
N PHE A 122 8.54 -3.01 -12.01
CA PHE A 122 7.80 -1.95 -11.34
C PHE A 122 6.37 -1.94 -11.89
N ASN A 123 5.41 -2.22 -11.01
CA ASN A 123 3.98 -2.20 -11.35
C ASN A 123 3.36 -0.81 -11.13
N ARG A 124 4.18 0.22 -11.16
CA ARG A 124 3.71 1.59 -10.97
C ARG A 124 3.30 2.19 -12.29
N GLN A 125 2.03 2.58 -12.39
CA GLN A 125 1.53 3.39 -13.50
C GLN A 125 2.17 4.79 -13.48
N PRO A 126 2.23 5.52 -14.62
CA PRO A 126 2.63 6.92 -14.62
C PRO A 126 1.80 7.71 -13.59
N THR A 127 2.47 8.33 -12.63
CA THR A 127 1.83 9.03 -11.50
C THR A 127 2.41 10.42 -11.33
N LEU A 128 1.54 11.36 -10.93
CA LEU A 128 1.94 12.69 -10.50
C LEU A 128 1.82 12.77 -8.98
N ALA A 129 2.91 13.14 -8.31
CA ALA A 129 2.90 13.31 -6.86
C ALA A 129 2.23 14.63 -6.47
N LEU A 130 1.20 14.54 -5.63
CA LEU A 130 0.50 15.67 -5.03
C LEU A 130 0.43 15.48 -3.52
N ASN A 131 0.27 16.57 -2.77
CA ASN A 131 0.16 16.52 -1.33
C ASN A 131 -1.28 16.29 -0.88
N PHE A 132 -1.48 15.31 -0.02
CA PHE A 132 -2.72 15.08 0.69
C PHE A 132 -2.64 15.72 2.07
N CYS A 133 -3.60 16.57 2.39
CA CYS A 133 -3.71 17.19 3.71
C CYS A 133 -5.07 16.90 4.33
N ILE A 134 -5.08 16.80 5.65
CA ILE A 134 -6.27 16.58 6.47
C ILE A 134 -6.57 17.81 7.30
N ALA A 135 -7.84 18.20 7.41
CA ALA A 135 -8.28 19.31 8.23
C ALA A 135 -8.26 18.93 9.73
N LEU A 136 -7.46 19.67 10.50
CA LEU A 136 -7.39 19.55 11.97
C LEU A 136 -8.48 20.38 12.66
N GLN A 137 -9.07 21.32 11.94
CA GLN A 137 -10.11 22.23 12.42
C GLN A 137 -11.21 22.34 11.36
N GLY A 138 -12.46 22.37 11.80
CA GLY A 138 -13.59 22.43 10.89
C GLY A 138 -14.91 22.09 11.58
N ILE A 139 -15.96 21.96 10.77
CA ILE A 139 -17.29 21.55 11.24
C ILE A 139 -17.26 20.07 11.57
N PHE A 140 -17.70 19.70 12.78
CA PHE A 140 -17.83 18.29 13.14
C PHE A 140 -18.93 17.63 12.28
N PRO A 141 -18.64 16.54 11.53
CA PRO A 141 -19.66 15.88 10.74
C PRO A 141 -20.67 15.20 11.64
N SER A 142 -21.96 15.58 11.51
CA SER A 142 -23.05 14.91 12.21
C SER A 142 -23.39 13.60 11.51
N ARG A 143 -23.55 12.55 12.29
CA ARG A 143 -24.08 11.27 11.80
C ARG A 143 -25.59 11.34 11.88
N ASN A 144 -26.27 11.31 10.75
CA ASN A 144 -27.74 11.20 10.68
C ASN A 144 -28.16 9.78 11.00
#